data_d8166c16c4d41919d314b5bf19d50ed4
#
_entry.id   d8166c16c4d41919d314b5bf19d50ed4
#
_cell.length_a   1.000
_cell.length_b   1.000
_cell.length_c   1.000
_cell.angle_alpha   90.00
_cell.angle_beta   90.00
_cell.angle_gamma   90.00
#
_symmetry.space_group_name_H-M   'P 1'
#
loop_
_entity.id
_entity.type
_entity.pdbx_description
1 polymer ?
#
loop_
_entity_poly.entity_id
_entity_poly.type
_entity_poly.pdbx_seq_one_letter_code
_entity_poly.pdbx_strand_id
1 'polypeptide(L)'
;MIANSDKNGRNHSAIDAAMMERCIRLAEDAIQCGELPFATLICKGSDVVVATINQVVQNADVTRHAELIALSEAQRMLGIKDLSACTLYTTVEPCAMCSFAIRETRIGRVVFSIKSPMMGGLSKWNVLRDTEVSHALPEVFGSVPEVIAGLLRQEAEAVWSKWNPVFWSAIKLGGYLGGNTENSCEHLPSIPEQRGLLRRLFAPRSHPRA
;
A
#
# COMPACT_ATOMS: atom_id res chain seq x y z
N MET A 1 15.29 -12.47 -20.42
CA MET A 1 14.42 -12.48 -19.22
C MET A 1 13.00 -12.73 -19.70
N ILE A 2 12.37 -13.83 -19.28
CA ILE A 2 11.01 -14.18 -19.68
C ILE A 2 10.07 -13.37 -18.78
N ALA A 3 9.34 -12.41 -19.34
CA ALA A 3 8.31 -11.70 -18.63
C ALA A 3 7.07 -12.62 -18.50
N ASN A 4 6.66 -12.93 -17.28
CA ASN A 4 5.42 -13.62 -17.01
C ASN A 4 4.27 -12.62 -17.00
N SER A 5 3.23 -12.84 -17.79
CA SER A 5 1.99 -12.10 -17.67
C SER A 5 1.03 -12.84 -16.71
N ASP A 6 0.38 -12.08 -15.82
CA ASP A 6 -0.70 -12.61 -15.01
C ASP A 6 -1.92 -12.96 -15.89
N LYS A 7 -2.97 -13.61 -15.31
CA LYS A 7 -4.21 -13.97 -16.01
C LYS A 7 -4.93 -12.79 -16.68
N ASN A 8 -4.48 -11.55 -16.42
CA ASN A 8 -4.99 -10.29 -16.98
C ASN A 8 -4.02 -9.62 -17.95
N GLY A 9 -2.97 -10.31 -18.44
CA GLY A 9 -2.04 -9.81 -19.46
C GLY A 9 -1.05 -8.74 -18.96
N ARG A 10 -0.88 -8.57 -17.62
CA ARG A 10 0.04 -7.59 -17.04
C ARG A 10 1.44 -8.16 -16.95
N ASN A 11 2.41 -7.39 -17.45
CA ASN A 11 3.81 -7.78 -17.50
C ASN A 11 4.46 -7.51 -16.13
N HIS A 12 4.74 -8.58 -15.36
CA HIS A 12 5.56 -8.51 -14.16
C HIS A 12 6.76 -9.45 -14.31
N SER A 13 7.88 -9.12 -13.66
CA SER A 13 9.07 -9.96 -13.66
C SER A 13 8.98 -11.05 -12.59
N ALA A 14 9.83 -12.08 -12.71
CA ALA A 14 9.99 -13.08 -11.64
C ALA A 14 10.47 -12.44 -10.33
N ILE A 15 11.25 -11.34 -10.42
CA ILE A 15 11.68 -10.56 -9.26
C ILE A 15 10.48 -9.92 -8.57
N ASP A 16 9.53 -9.36 -9.32
CA ASP A 16 8.33 -8.75 -8.73
C ASP A 16 7.52 -9.76 -7.92
N ALA A 17 7.32 -10.97 -8.50
CA ALA A 17 6.60 -12.02 -7.81
C ALA A 17 7.31 -12.40 -6.50
N ALA A 18 8.62 -12.64 -6.54
CA ALA A 18 9.41 -13.00 -5.36
C ALA A 18 9.41 -11.90 -4.28
N MET A 19 9.52 -10.63 -4.68
CA MET A 19 9.48 -9.49 -3.75
C MET A 19 8.09 -9.30 -3.15
N MET A 20 7.03 -9.46 -3.95
CA MET A 20 5.66 -9.38 -3.44
C MET A 20 5.32 -10.54 -2.48
N GLU A 21 5.76 -11.77 -2.77
CA GLU A 21 5.62 -12.89 -1.83
C GLU A 21 6.31 -12.58 -0.49
N ARG A 22 7.52 -11.99 -0.54
CA ARG A 22 8.23 -11.57 0.67
C ARG A 22 7.47 -10.47 1.42
N CYS A 23 6.90 -9.52 0.70
CA CYS A 23 6.08 -8.44 1.28
C CYS A 23 4.82 -9.00 1.96
N ILE A 24 4.16 -10.00 1.35
CA ILE A 24 2.98 -10.66 1.91
C ILE A 24 3.34 -11.43 3.20
N ARG A 25 4.46 -12.17 3.22
CA ARG A 25 4.95 -12.80 4.47
C ARG A 25 5.23 -11.78 5.57
N LEU A 26 5.82 -10.65 5.24
CA LEU A 26 6.04 -9.56 6.19
C LEU A 26 4.72 -8.99 6.76
N ALA A 27 3.64 -8.98 6.00
CA ALA A 27 2.32 -8.60 6.48
C ALA A 27 1.74 -9.62 7.47
N GLU A 28 2.09 -10.91 7.36
CA GLU A 28 1.75 -11.91 8.39
C GLU A 28 2.51 -11.64 9.70
N ASP A 29 3.77 -11.21 9.63
CA ASP A 29 4.56 -10.82 10.80
C ASP A 29 3.95 -9.58 11.50
N ALA A 30 3.40 -8.63 10.74
CA ALA A 30 2.72 -7.46 11.31
C ALA A 30 1.58 -7.86 12.25
N ILE A 31 0.83 -8.91 11.91
CA ILE A 31 -0.26 -9.44 12.73
C ILE A 31 0.26 -9.90 14.10
N GLN A 32 1.41 -10.57 14.14
CA GLN A 32 2.02 -11.05 15.38
C GLN A 32 2.45 -9.89 16.29
N CYS A 33 2.73 -8.73 15.68
CA CYS A 33 3.05 -7.49 16.39
C CYS A 33 1.81 -6.68 16.81
N GLY A 34 0.58 -7.19 16.57
CA GLY A 34 -0.67 -6.50 16.91
C GLY A 34 -1.06 -5.37 15.94
N GLU A 35 -0.44 -5.33 14.77
CA GLU A 35 -0.73 -4.37 13.71
C GLU A 35 -1.68 -4.95 12.65
N LEU A 36 -2.25 -4.06 11.84
CA LEU A 36 -2.96 -4.44 10.62
C LEU A 36 -1.97 -5.00 9.58
N PRO A 37 -2.38 -5.96 8.72
CA PRO A 37 -1.48 -6.64 7.78
C PRO A 37 -1.08 -5.76 6.59
N PHE A 38 -0.45 -4.63 6.87
CA PHE A 38 0.21 -3.76 5.91
C PHE A 38 1.73 -3.90 6.01
N ALA A 39 2.36 -4.15 4.90
CA ALA A 39 3.82 -4.26 4.81
C ALA A 39 4.33 -3.61 3.53
N THR A 40 5.56 -3.14 3.57
CA THR A 40 6.24 -2.48 2.45
C THR A 40 7.70 -2.89 2.37
N LEU A 41 8.16 -3.16 1.15
CA LEU A 41 9.57 -3.31 0.82
C LEU A 41 9.99 -2.19 -0.13
N ILE A 42 11.20 -1.68 0.03
CA ILE A 42 11.88 -0.89 -1.01
C ILE A 42 13.10 -1.66 -1.48
N CYS A 43 13.19 -1.87 -2.79
CA CYS A 43 14.26 -2.63 -3.42
C CYS A 43 14.98 -1.78 -4.47
N LYS A 44 16.30 -2.03 -4.61
CA LYS A 44 17.10 -1.52 -5.73
C LYS A 44 17.52 -2.72 -6.57
N GLY A 45 16.90 -2.89 -7.73
CA GLY A 45 17.01 -4.15 -8.49
C GLY A 45 16.43 -5.33 -7.70
N SER A 46 17.22 -6.36 -7.45
CA SER A 46 16.86 -7.53 -6.62
C SER A 46 17.18 -7.37 -5.12
N ASP A 47 17.88 -6.32 -4.74
CA ASP A 47 18.34 -6.13 -3.38
C ASP A 47 17.29 -5.39 -2.54
N VAL A 48 16.89 -5.98 -1.43
CA VAL A 48 15.98 -5.32 -0.48
C VAL A 48 16.76 -4.33 0.35
N VAL A 49 16.46 -3.05 0.17
CA VAL A 49 17.05 -1.94 0.94
C VAL A 49 16.34 -1.82 2.30
N VAL A 50 15.00 -1.88 2.31
CA VAL A 50 14.19 -1.71 3.50
C VAL A 50 13.01 -2.68 3.47
N ALA A 51 12.63 -3.19 4.66
CA ALA A 51 11.44 -3.98 4.89
C ALA A 51 10.75 -3.45 6.16
N THR A 52 9.49 -3.00 6.04
CA THR A 52 8.75 -2.37 7.13
C THR A 52 7.33 -2.88 7.21
N ILE A 53 6.78 -2.86 8.41
CA ILE A 53 5.35 -3.07 8.70
C ILE A 53 4.70 -1.78 9.16
N ASN A 54 3.36 -1.76 9.15
CA ASN A 54 2.58 -0.69 9.77
C ASN A 54 2.90 -0.59 11.27
N GLN A 55 2.90 0.63 11.83
CA GLN A 55 3.16 0.89 13.24
C GLN A 55 2.16 1.90 13.83
N VAL A 56 1.01 2.05 13.19
CA VAL A 56 -0.03 3.02 13.59
C VAL A 56 -0.60 2.69 14.97
N VAL A 57 -0.88 1.41 15.23
CA VAL A 57 -1.43 0.97 16.51
C VAL A 57 -0.39 1.03 17.62
N GLN A 58 0.83 0.55 17.35
CA GLN A 58 1.92 0.51 18.33
C GLN A 58 2.33 1.92 18.79
N ASN A 59 2.37 2.88 17.88
CA ASN A 59 2.83 4.24 18.19
C ASN A 59 1.68 5.23 18.44
N ALA A 60 0.41 4.80 18.29
CA ALA A 60 -0.76 5.68 18.31
C ALA A 60 -0.60 6.89 17.35
N ASP A 61 0.02 6.68 16.20
CA ASP A 61 0.41 7.71 15.22
C ASP A 61 -0.06 7.30 13.82
N VAL A 62 -1.05 8.01 13.27
CA VAL A 62 -1.64 7.76 11.96
C VAL A 62 -0.68 7.97 10.79
N THR A 63 0.47 8.60 11.00
CA THR A 63 1.49 8.79 9.97
C THR A 63 2.47 7.61 9.86
N ARG A 64 2.38 6.63 10.77
CA ARG A 64 3.28 5.47 10.79
C ARG A 64 2.84 4.34 9.85
N HIS A 65 2.43 4.70 8.64
CA HIS A 65 2.19 3.74 7.57
C HIS A 65 3.50 3.08 7.12
N ALA A 66 3.43 1.80 6.76
CA ALA A 66 4.60 1.04 6.32
C ALA A 66 5.36 1.74 5.19
N GLU A 67 4.65 2.33 4.22
CA GLU A 67 5.25 3.04 3.09
C GLU A 67 6.04 4.27 3.54
N LEU A 68 5.49 5.10 4.46
CA LEU A 68 6.17 6.31 4.93
C LEU A 68 7.44 5.96 5.71
N ILE A 69 7.36 4.93 6.55
CA ILE A 69 8.53 4.42 7.28
C ILE A 69 9.58 3.94 6.28
N ALA A 70 9.17 3.12 5.29
CA ALA A 70 10.07 2.58 4.29
C ALA A 70 10.77 3.67 3.47
N LEU A 71 10.05 4.70 3.02
CA LEU A 71 10.62 5.82 2.27
C LEU A 71 11.68 6.57 3.09
N SER A 72 11.36 6.90 4.33
CA SER A 72 12.28 7.58 5.24
C SER A 72 13.56 6.77 5.48
N GLU A 73 13.41 5.48 5.79
CA GLU A 73 14.53 4.58 6.04
C GLU A 73 15.38 4.34 4.78
N ALA A 74 14.77 4.18 3.60
CA ALA A 74 15.48 3.98 2.35
C ALA A 74 16.36 5.18 1.99
N GLN A 75 15.85 6.39 2.12
CA GLN A 75 16.63 7.62 1.91
C GLN A 75 17.83 7.69 2.87
N ARG A 76 17.59 7.35 4.14
CA ARG A 76 18.64 7.36 5.17
C ARG A 76 19.70 6.30 4.90
N MET A 77 19.30 5.06 4.57
CA MET A 77 20.22 3.95 4.33
C MET A 77 21.06 4.12 3.05
N LEU A 78 20.44 4.68 2.01
CA LEU A 78 21.12 4.93 0.74
C LEU A 78 21.89 6.26 0.72
N GLY A 79 21.63 7.16 1.68
CA GLY A 79 22.25 8.49 1.74
C GLY A 79 21.82 9.41 0.59
N ILE A 80 20.67 9.16 -0.04
CA ILE A 80 20.15 9.90 -1.19
C ILE A 80 18.69 10.29 -0.97
N LYS A 81 18.26 11.41 -1.57
CA LYS A 81 16.84 11.84 -1.55
C LYS A 81 16.03 11.25 -2.70
N ASP A 82 16.66 11.06 -3.85
CA ASP A 82 16.03 10.56 -5.07
C ASP A 82 16.06 9.04 -5.11
N LEU A 83 14.88 8.42 -5.08
CA LEU A 83 14.70 6.96 -5.10
C LEU A 83 14.21 6.46 -6.47
N SER A 84 14.46 7.19 -7.56
CA SER A 84 14.00 6.84 -8.91
C SER A 84 14.52 5.49 -9.43
N ALA A 85 15.66 5.03 -8.92
CA ALA A 85 16.21 3.69 -9.20
C ALA A 85 15.61 2.57 -8.33
N CYS A 86 14.64 2.89 -7.45
CA CYS A 86 14.05 1.94 -6.52
C CYS A 86 12.63 1.55 -6.92
N THR A 87 12.25 0.33 -6.52
CA THR A 87 10.88 -0.18 -6.59
C THR A 87 10.30 -0.31 -5.18
N LEU A 88 9.12 0.21 -4.98
CA LEU A 88 8.34 0.04 -3.77
C LEU A 88 7.30 -1.07 -3.99
N TYR A 89 7.32 -2.10 -3.16
CA TYR A 89 6.33 -3.16 -3.08
C TYR A 89 5.50 -2.97 -1.82
N THR A 90 4.18 -3.05 -1.91
CA THR A 90 3.28 -2.94 -0.77
C THR A 90 2.08 -3.87 -0.91
N THR A 91 1.60 -4.43 0.20
CA THR A 91 0.48 -5.40 0.18
C THR A 91 -0.84 -4.76 -0.20
N VAL A 92 -1.00 -3.46 0.05
CA VAL A 92 -2.21 -2.69 -0.28
C VAL A 92 -1.81 -1.44 -1.05
N GLU A 93 -2.68 -0.98 -1.93
CA GLU A 93 -2.52 0.26 -2.67
C GLU A 93 -2.20 1.44 -1.73
N PRO A 94 -1.10 2.20 -1.97
CA PRO A 94 -0.75 3.35 -1.15
C PRO A 94 -1.90 4.36 -1.07
N CYS A 95 -2.23 4.82 0.12
CA CYS A 95 -3.22 5.89 0.30
C CYS A 95 -2.72 7.23 -0.27
N ALA A 96 -3.55 8.26 -0.30
CA ALA A 96 -3.17 9.57 -0.84
C ALA A 96 -1.92 10.16 -0.15
N MET A 97 -1.83 10.08 1.19
CA MET A 97 -0.68 10.55 1.95
C MET A 97 0.62 9.84 1.54
N CYS A 98 0.60 8.50 1.48
CA CYS A 98 1.75 7.71 1.06
C CYS A 98 2.09 7.96 -0.41
N SER A 99 1.09 8.15 -1.26
CA SER A 99 1.29 8.41 -2.70
C SER A 99 1.96 9.75 -2.96
N PHE A 100 1.64 10.80 -2.22
CA PHE A 100 2.37 12.06 -2.30
C PHE A 100 3.82 11.92 -1.84
N ALA A 101 4.08 11.20 -0.75
CA ALA A 101 5.45 10.93 -0.31
C ALA A 101 6.25 10.07 -1.32
N ILE A 102 5.62 9.07 -1.95
CA ILE A 102 6.20 8.29 -3.05
C ILE A 102 6.60 9.19 -4.21
N ARG A 103 5.74 10.15 -4.59
CA ARG A 103 6.01 11.10 -5.67
C ARG A 103 7.13 12.07 -5.33
N GLU A 104 7.16 12.60 -4.10
CA GLU A 104 8.18 13.54 -3.64
C GLU A 104 9.56 12.86 -3.50
N THR A 105 9.61 11.62 -3.02
CA THR A 105 10.82 10.82 -2.98
C THR A 105 11.25 10.25 -4.34
N ARG A 106 10.42 10.45 -5.37
CA ARG A 106 10.66 10.06 -6.77
C ARG A 106 10.83 8.55 -6.97
N ILE A 107 10.14 7.71 -6.19
CA ILE A 107 10.15 6.26 -6.45
C ILE A 107 9.83 5.99 -7.92
N GLY A 108 10.71 5.23 -8.60
CA GLY A 108 10.55 4.96 -10.03
C GLY A 108 9.47 3.93 -10.36
N ARG A 109 9.15 3.04 -9.41
CA ARG A 109 8.19 1.96 -9.64
C ARG A 109 7.44 1.57 -8.37
N VAL A 110 6.13 1.36 -8.48
CA VAL A 110 5.24 0.94 -7.40
C VAL A 110 4.51 -0.32 -7.79
N VAL A 111 4.60 -1.35 -6.96
CA VAL A 111 3.91 -2.64 -7.16
C VAL A 111 3.05 -2.91 -5.92
N PHE A 112 1.75 -3.17 -6.11
CA PHE A 112 0.87 -3.49 -5.00
C PHE A 112 -0.13 -4.61 -5.32
N SER A 113 -0.63 -5.28 -4.27
CA SER A 113 -1.53 -6.42 -4.38
C SER A 113 -3.00 -6.02 -4.36
N ILE A 114 -3.48 -5.46 -3.26
CA ILE A 114 -4.89 -5.18 -3.03
C ILE A 114 -5.20 -3.72 -3.35
N LYS A 115 -6.22 -3.46 -4.17
CA LYS A 115 -6.70 -2.10 -4.44
C LYS A 115 -7.40 -1.49 -3.23
N SER A 116 -7.35 -0.17 -3.13
CA SER A 116 -8.06 0.64 -2.13
C SER A 116 -8.98 1.66 -2.80
N PRO A 117 -10.19 1.27 -3.22
CA PRO A 117 -11.07 2.13 -4.03
C PRO A 117 -11.48 3.44 -3.37
N MET A 118 -11.50 3.50 -2.03
CA MET A 118 -11.92 4.71 -1.29
C MET A 118 -10.76 5.59 -0.83
N MET A 119 -9.55 5.03 -0.66
CA MET A 119 -8.41 5.76 -0.08
C MET A 119 -7.17 5.74 -0.97
N GLY A 120 -7.15 4.92 -2.01
CA GLY A 120 -5.99 4.70 -2.84
C GLY A 120 -5.56 5.91 -3.65
N GLY A 121 -4.27 6.13 -3.71
CA GLY A 121 -3.65 7.20 -4.48
C GLY A 121 -3.60 6.94 -5.99
N LEU A 122 -4.00 5.75 -6.44
CA LEU A 122 -4.24 5.43 -7.84
C LEU A 122 -5.74 5.36 -8.13
N SER A 123 -6.47 4.53 -7.34
CA SER A 123 -7.87 4.20 -7.63
C SER A 123 -8.84 5.34 -7.34
N LYS A 124 -8.56 6.18 -6.34
CA LYS A 124 -9.45 7.27 -5.91
C LYS A 124 -8.91 8.65 -6.27
N TRP A 125 -7.66 8.93 -5.93
CA TRP A 125 -7.10 10.28 -5.98
C TRP A 125 -6.18 10.51 -7.18
N ASN A 126 -5.85 9.45 -7.91
CA ASN A 126 -4.95 9.45 -9.08
C ASN A 126 -3.56 10.08 -8.86
N VAL A 127 -3.10 10.25 -7.63
CA VAL A 127 -1.82 10.91 -7.29
C VAL A 127 -0.63 10.20 -7.94
N LEU A 128 -0.65 8.85 -7.99
CA LEU A 128 0.46 8.07 -8.55
C LEU A 128 0.62 8.23 -10.07
N ARG A 129 -0.42 8.69 -10.78
CA ARG A 129 -0.38 8.92 -12.24
C ARG A 129 -0.65 10.36 -12.63
N ASP A 130 -0.74 11.25 -11.66
CA ASP A 130 -1.01 12.67 -11.90
C ASP A 130 0.23 13.35 -12.52
N THR A 131 0.14 13.63 -13.80
CA THR A 131 1.18 14.35 -14.57
C THR A 131 1.13 15.84 -14.31
N GLU A 132 -0.02 16.40 -13.94
CA GLU A 132 -0.16 17.84 -13.64
C GLU A 132 0.69 18.23 -12.43
N VAL A 133 0.72 17.38 -11.41
CA VAL A 133 1.60 17.58 -10.24
C VAL A 133 3.08 17.65 -10.66
N SER A 134 3.52 16.78 -11.59
CA SER A 134 4.89 16.81 -12.12
C SER A 134 5.19 18.05 -12.93
N HIS A 135 4.23 18.53 -13.72
CA HIS A 135 4.42 19.73 -14.55
C HIS A 135 4.39 21.01 -13.70
N ALA A 136 3.55 21.05 -12.66
CA ALA A 136 3.42 22.22 -11.80
C ALA A 136 4.64 22.45 -10.91
N LEU A 137 5.24 21.35 -10.40
CA LEU A 137 6.36 21.39 -9.45
C LEU A 137 7.44 20.35 -9.79
N PRO A 138 8.13 20.46 -10.95
CA PRO A 138 9.08 19.46 -11.43
C PRO A 138 10.31 19.31 -10.50
N GLU A 139 10.65 20.33 -9.75
CA GLU A 139 11.76 20.30 -8.77
C GLU A 139 11.43 19.42 -7.57
N VAL A 140 10.15 19.29 -7.22
CA VAL A 140 9.66 18.48 -6.10
C VAL A 140 9.28 17.09 -6.57
N PHE A 141 8.33 17.03 -7.50
CA PHE A 141 7.77 15.79 -8.02
C PHE A 141 8.41 15.43 -9.36
N GLY A 142 9.16 14.34 -9.42
CA GLY A 142 9.71 13.84 -10.67
C GLY A 142 8.64 13.25 -11.59
N SER A 143 9.06 12.43 -12.57
CA SER A 143 8.15 11.68 -13.43
C SER A 143 7.21 10.80 -12.63
N VAL A 144 6.02 10.48 -13.17
CA VAL A 144 5.13 9.49 -12.57
C VAL A 144 5.81 8.12 -12.51
N PRO A 145 5.66 7.36 -11.41
CA PRO A 145 6.21 6.01 -11.31
C PRO A 145 5.50 5.05 -12.28
N GLU A 146 6.20 4.01 -12.71
CA GLU A 146 5.53 2.83 -13.27
C GLU A 146 4.70 2.16 -12.18
N VAL A 147 3.42 1.81 -12.46
CA VAL A 147 2.54 1.20 -11.45
C VAL A 147 2.03 -0.15 -11.94
N ILE A 148 2.33 -1.20 -11.17
CA ILE A 148 1.77 -2.56 -11.32
C ILE A 148 0.80 -2.82 -10.17
N ALA A 149 -0.46 -3.04 -10.50
CA ALA A 149 -1.54 -3.23 -9.55
C ALA A 149 -2.08 -4.67 -9.59
N GLY A 150 -2.34 -5.25 -8.43
CA GLY A 150 -3.02 -6.53 -8.30
C GLY A 150 -2.11 -7.75 -8.37
N LEU A 151 -0.80 -7.58 -8.19
CA LEU A 151 0.15 -8.70 -8.18
C LEU A 151 -0.06 -9.54 -6.91
N LEU A 152 -0.26 -10.85 -7.06
CA LEU A 152 -0.52 -11.81 -5.96
C LEU A 152 -1.67 -11.35 -5.05
N ARG A 153 -2.73 -10.82 -5.66
CA ARG A 153 -3.88 -10.28 -4.92
C ARG A 153 -4.54 -11.32 -4.02
N GLN A 154 -4.73 -12.54 -4.52
CA GLN A 154 -5.43 -13.60 -3.79
C GLN A 154 -4.66 -14.00 -2.53
N GLU A 155 -3.35 -14.10 -2.63
CA GLU A 155 -2.43 -14.42 -1.54
C GLU A 155 -2.45 -13.32 -0.47
N ALA A 156 -2.41 -12.06 -0.88
CA ALA A 156 -2.53 -10.93 0.05
C ALA A 156 -3.90 -10.88 0.73
N GLU A 157 -5.00 -11.11 0.01
CA GLU A 157 -6.36 -11.18 0.57
C GLU A 157 -6.52 -12.34 1.56
N ALA A 158 -5.80 -13.46 1.34
CA ALA A 158 -5.81 -14.61 2.25
C ALA A 158 -5.24 -14.26 3.63
N VAL A 159 -4.21 -13.41 3.69
CA VAL A 159 -3.64 -12.92 4.97
C VAL A 159 -4.69 -12.15 5.77
N TRP A 160 -5.44 -11.25 5.15
CA TRP A 160 -6.53 -10.50 5.78
C TRP A 160 -7.66 -11.42 6.27
N SER A 161 -8.04 -12.37 5.43
CA SER A 161 -9.10 -13.34 5.76
C SER A 161 -8.70 -14.26 6.93
N LYS A 162 -7.44 -14.71 6.97
CA LYS A 162 -6.88 -15.53 8.05
C LYS A 162 -6.77 -14.74 9.36
N TRP A 163 -6.37 -13.48 9.29
CA TRP A 163 -6.23 -12.61 10.46
C TRP A 163 -7.57 -12.32 11.12
N ASN A 164 -8.56 -11.85 10.36
CA ASN A 164 -9.89 -11.56 10.88
C ASN A 164 -10.93 -11.60 9.74
N PRO A 165 -11.62 -12.74 9.55
CA PRO A 165 -12.54 -12.91 8.41
C PRO A 165 -13.77 -11.99 8.49
N VAL A 166 -14.24 -11.65 9.69
CA VAL A 166 -15.39 -10.75 9.89
C VAL A 166 -15.00 -9.32 9.51
N PHE A 167 -13.87 -8.86 10.01
CA PHE A 167 -13.34 -7.53 9.69
C PHE A 167 -13.03 -7.39 8.19
N TRP A 168 -12.41 -8.43 7.60
CA TRP A 168 -12.11 -8.47 6.18
C TRP A 168 -13.38 -8.39 5.32
N SER A 169 -14.42 -9.14 5.68
CA SER A 169 -15.72 -9.09 4.99
C SER A 169 -16.35 -7.69 5.08
N ALA A 170 -16.30 -7.05 6.25
CA ALA A 170 -16.83 -5.70 6.45
C ALA A 170 -16.06 -4.66 5.61
N ILE A 171 -14.73 -4.74 5.56
CA ILE A 171 -13.88 -3.86 4.75
C ILE A 171 -14.18 -4.00 3.25
N LYS A 172 -14.36 -5.23 2.76
CA LYS A 172 -14.70 -5.47 1.35
C LYS A 172 -16.09 -4.95 1.00
N LEU A 173 -17.09 -5.25 1.85
CA LEU A 173 -18.46 -4.76 1.65
C LEU A 173 -18.55 -3.24 1.70
N GLY A 174 -17.74 -2.60 2.54
CA GLY A 174 -17.62 -1.15 2.61
C GLY A 174 -16.84 -0.51 1.45
N GLY A 175 -16.28 -1.31 0.54
CA GLY A 175 -15.49 -0.81 -0.60
C GLY A 175 -14.14 -0.19 -0.24
N TYR A 176 -13.66 -0.41 0.98
CA TYR A 176 -12.37 0.16 1.42
C TYR A 176 -11.19 -0.54 0.76
N LEU A 177 -11.25 -1.86 0.65
CA LEU A 177 -10.21 -2.69 0.02
C LEU A 177 -10.85 -3.74 -0.92
N GLY A 178 -10.14 -4.12 -1.97
CA GLY A 178 -10.43 -5.32 -2.75
C GLY A 178 -11.44 -5.20 -3.90
N GLY A 179 -11.93 -4.05 -4.29
CA GLY A 179 -12.94 -3.88 -5.36
C GLY A 179 -12.62 -4.60 -6.69
N ASN A 180 -13.65 -5.03 -7.44
CA ASN A 180 -13.52 -5.57 -8.80
C ASN A 180 -13.05 -4.48 -9.77
N THR A 181 -12.24 -4.86 -10.76
CA THR A 181 -11.58 -3.97 -11.71
C THR A 181 -12.50 -3.31 -12.75
N GLU A 182 -13.80 -3.58 -12.75
CA GLU A 182 -14.68 -3.27 -13.90
C GLU A 182 -15.85 -2.31 -13.64
N ASN A 183 -16.05 -1.77 -12.44
CA ASN A 183 -17.13 -0.80 -12.24
C ASN A 183 -16.63 0.52 -11.68
N SER A 184 -16.50 1.45 -12.61
CA SER A 184 -16.72 2.89 -12.58
C SER A 184 -17.35 3.49 -11.31
N CYS A 185 -16.90 4.70 -11.04
CA CYS A 185 -17.34 5.68 -10.05
C CYS A 185 -18.84 6.07 -10.15
N GLU A 186 -19.76 5.15 -10.27
CA GLU A 186 -21.19 5.45 -10.24
C GLU A 186 -21.85 4.85 -8.99
N HIS A 187 -22.34 5.74 -8.15
CA HIS A 187 -23.22 5.49 -7.00
C HIS A 187 -22.68 4.55 -5.90
N LEU A 188 -21.89 5.11 -5.00
CA LEU A 188 -21.76 4.55 -3.65
C LEU A 188 -23.04 4.92 -2.85
N PRO A 189 -23.78 3.93 -2.31
CA PRO A 189 -24.89 4.22 -1.42
C PRO A 189 -24.37 4.96 -0.18
N SER A 190 -25.06 6.00 0.22
CA SER A 190 -24.82 6.70 1.49
C SER A 190 -24.89 5.68 2.64
N ILE A 191 -23.82 5.51 3.39
CA ILE A 191 -23.72 4.58 4.53
C ILE A 191 -23.99 5.34 5.83
N PRO A 192 -25.22 5.40 6.36
CA PRO A 192 -25.50 6.09 7.63
C PRO A 192 -25.13 5.28 8.87
N GLU A 193 -25.18 3.94 8.84
CA GLU A 193 -25.11 3.13 10.08
C GLU A 193 -23.79 2.41 10.39
N GLN A 194 -22.92 2.19 9.42
CA GLN A 194 -21.67 1.43 9.64
C GLN A 194 -20.54 2.26 10.28
N ARG A 195 -20.67 3.58 10.37
CA ARG A 195 -19.67 4.45 11.03
C ARG A 195 -19.46 4.11 12.52
N GLY A 196 -20.47 3.56 13.18
CA GLY A 196 -20.38 3.16 14.58
C GLY A 196 -19.51 1.91 14.81
N LEU A 197 -19.55 0.95 13.90
CA LEU A 197 -18.79 -0.29 13.99
C LEU A 197 -17.29 -0.04 13.74
N LEU A 198 -16.97 0.70 12.68
CA LEU A 198 -15.59 1.06 12.37
C LEU A 198 -14.96 1.95 13.45
N ARG A 199 -15.72 2.92 14.02
CA ARG A 199 -15.23 3.71 15.15
C ARG A 199 -14.87 2.85 16.36
N ARG A 200 -15.62 1.78 16.66
CA ARG A 200 -15.31 0.85 17.75
C ARG A 200 -14.09 -0.03 17.45
N LEU A 201 -13.86 -0.38 16.19
CA LEU A 201 -12.73 -1.20 15.75
C LEU A 201 -11.40 -0.42 15.70
N PHE A 202 -11.48 0.90 15.44
CA PHE A 202 -10.32 1.78 15.39
C PHE A 202 -10.16 2.67 16.64
N ALA A 203 -11.03 2.52 17.66
CA ALA A 203 -10.86 3.24 18.92
C ALA A 203 -9.58 2.74 19.63
N PRO A 204 -8.70 3.64 20.07
CA PRO A 204 -7.54 3.24 20.85
C PRO A 204 -8.03 2.54 22.13
N ARG A 205 -7.49 1.34 22.39
CA ARG A 205 -7.71 0.67 23.68
C ARG A 205 -7.14 1.58 24.76
N SER A 206 -7.98 2.07 25.66
CA SER A 206 -7.55 2.81 26.83
C SER A 206 -6.60 1.94 27.64
N HIS A 207 -5.31 2.24 27.63
CA HIS A 207 -4.40 1.66 28.60
C HIS A 207 -4.74 2.28 29.96
N PRO A 208 -4.91 1.49 31.03
CA PRO A 208 -4.99 2.05 32.37
C PRO A 208 -3.64 2.74 32.63
N ARG A 209 -3.70 4.02 32.99
CA ARG A 209 -2.52 4.76 33.48
C ARG A 209 -2.11 4.09 34.79
N ALA A 210 -0.87 3.60 34.86
CA ALA A 210 -0.20 3.24 36.09
C ALA A 210 0.18 4.51 36.86
#